data_9c76513636c77b472103d8767ab8be50
#
_entry.id   9c76513636c77b472103d8767ab8be50
#
_cell.length_a   1.000
_cell.length_b   1.000
_cell.length_c   1.000
_cell.angle_alpha   90.00
_cell.angle_beta   90.00
_cell.angle_gamma   90.00
#
_symmetry.space_group_name_H-M   'P 1'
#
loop_
_entity.id
_entity.type
_entity.pdbx_description
1 polymer ?
#
loop_
_entity_poly.entity_id
_entity_poly.type
_entity_poly.pdbx_seq_one_letter_code
_entity_poly.pdbx_strand_id
1 'polypeptide(L)'
;AVLLSERKDIEVEPSGRDVFLALAAAALPIGVILLQNDTGTVLILGTIAVSVIAVSGVRTRWVVGLIGAAALSILLAIQLGLLKQYQVARLTSFISPDSDTGASAYNANQARIAIGGGGWFGVGLFEGPQTQGKFVPVNESDFIFTVSGEELGFIGSVVLILLLAVLLWRAGMIAWHADDQYGRLVAT
;
A
#
# COMPACT_ATOMS: atom_id res chain seq x y z
N ALA A 1 1.22 -12.28 12.99
CA ALA A 1 2.20 -11.99 14.04
C ALA A 1 2.13 -13.04 15.15
N VAL A 2 0.99 -13.22 15.85
CA VAL A 2 0.86 -14.18 16.99
C VAL A 2 1.36 -15.58 16.64
N LEU A 3 0.87 -16.18 15.55
CA LEU A 3 1.25 -17.54 15.13
C LEU A 3 2.75 -17.72 14.83
N LEU A 4 3.44 -16.65 14.50
CA LEU A 4 4.86 -16.65 14.15
C LEU A 4 5.76 -16.25 15.34
N SER A 5 5.20 -15.57 16.37
CA SER A 5 5.95 -15.13 17.55
C SER A 5 6.03 -16.19 18.63
N GLU A 6 4.97 -16.99 18.86
CA GLU A 6 4.89 -17.95 19.98
C GLU A 6 5.98 -19.05 19.97
N ARG A 7 6.60 -19.34 18.82
CA ARG A 7 7.57 -20.42 18.69
C ARG A 7 9.03 -20.04 18.93
N LYS A 8 9.38 -18.76 18.93
CA LYS A 8 10.78 -18.35 19.09
C LYS A 8 11.27 -18.35 20.53
N ASP A 9 10.37 -18.30 21.50
CA ASP A 9 10.73 -18.47 22.92
C ASP A 9 11.31 -19.86 23.24
N ILE A 10 11.27 -20.82 22.28
CA ILE A 10 11.79 -22.18 22.39
C ILE A 10 12.96 -22.44 21.41
N GLU A 11 13.66 -21.39 20.91
CA GLU A 11 14.78 -21.51 19.95
C GLU A 11 14.47 -22.31 18.66
N VAL A 12 13.20 -22.48 18.29
CA VAL A 12 12.80 -23.22 17.09
C VAL A 12 12.49 -22.25 15.96
N GLU A 13 13.27 -22.31 14.86
CA GLU A 13 12.95 -21.57 13.62
C GLU A 13 11.50 -21.88 13.18
N PRO A 14 10.71 -20.86 12.75
CA PRO A 14 9.36 -21.09 12.24
C PRO A 14 9.39 -22.10 11.10
N SER A 15 8.56 -23.12 11.21
CA SER A 15 8.51 -24.21 10.23
C SER A 15 7.65 -23.82 9.02
N GLY A 16 7.75 -24.59 7.93
CA GLY A 16 6.87 -24.39 6.76
C GLY A 16 5.38 -24.50 7.10
N ARG A 17 5.01 -25.25 8.17
CA ARG A 17 3.64 -25.35 8.66
C ARG A 17 3.15 -24.03 9.24
N ASP A 18 4.01 -23.30 9.95
CA ASP A 18 3.66 -22.01 10.56
C ASP A 18 3.49 -20.93 9.48
N VAL A 19 4.32 -20.96 8.43
CA VAL A 19 4.16 -20.14 7.23
C VAL A 19 2.82 -20.43 6.54
N PHE A 20 2.49 -21.71 6.36
CA PHE A 20 1.23 -22.11 5.76
C PHE A 20 0.01 -21.64 6.56
N LEU A 21 0.05 -21.78 7.88
CA LEU A 21 -1.02 -21.31 8.77
C LEU A 21 -1.17 -19.79 8.74
N ALA A 22 -0.06 -19.06 8.73
CA ALA A 22 -0.07 -17.61 8.59
C ALA A 22 -0.66 -17.15 7.25
N LEU A 23 -0.30 -17.83 6.16
CA LEU A 23 -0.87 -17.57 4.84
C LEU A 23 -2.36 -17.92 4.77
N ALA A 24 -2.77 -19.04 5.37
CA ALA A 24 -4.17 -19.43 5.43
C ALA A 24 -5.01 -18.42 6.21
N ALA A 25 -4.48 -17.89 7.33
CA ALA A 25 -5.12 -16.85 8.10
C ALA A 25 -5.22 -15.50 7.31
N ALA A 26 -4.20 -15.16 6.51
CA ALA A 26 -4.23 -13.98 5.65
C ALA A 26 -5.13 -14.17 4.42
N ALA A 27 -5.23 -15.39 3.90
CA ALA A 27 -6.03 -15.72 2.72
C ALA A 27 -7.54 -15.46 2.93
N LEU A 28 -8.04 -15.60 4.16
CA LEU A 28 -9.45 -15.39 4.46
C LEU A 28 -9.87 -13.92 4.21
N PRO A 29 -9.28 -12.89 4.84
CA PRO A 29 -9.62 -11.50 4.56
C PRO A 29 -9.29 -11.11 3.11
N ILE A 30 -8.18 -11.58 2.55
CA ILE A 30 -7.82 -11.32 1.15
C ILE A 30 -8.90 -11.86 0.21
N GLY A 31 -9.40 -13.08 0.45
CA GLY A 31 -10.46 -13.68 -0.36
C GLY A 31 -11.76 -12.88 -0.32
N VAL A 32 -12.16 -12.39 0.85
CA VAL A 32 -13.36 -11.53 1.00
C VAL A 32 -13.20 -10.23 0.23
N ILE A 33 -12.02 -9.59 0.28
CA ILE A 33 -11.75 -8.34 -0.41
C ILE A 33 -11.66 -8.53 -1.93
N LEU A 34 -11.14 -9.68 -2.38
CA LEU A 34 -11.17 -10.04 -3.81
C LEU A 34 -12.60 -10.10 -4.36
N LEU A 35 -13.57 -10.57 -3.56
CA LEU A 35 -14.99 -10.57 -3.95
C LEU A 35 -15.56 -9.15 -4.11
N GLN A 36 -15.00 -8.17 -3.38
CA GLN A 36 -15.37 -6.75 -3.48
C GLN A 36 -14.70 -6.04 -4.66
N ASN A 37 -13.90 -6.74 -5.46
CA ASN A 37 -13.10 -6.20 -6.57
C ASN A 37 -12.09 -5.10 -6.16
N ASP A 38 -11.71 -5.03 -4.89
CA ASP A 38 -10.69 -4.09 -4.40
C ASP A 38 -9.29 -4.73 -4.47
N THR A 39 -8.72 -4.70 -5.66
CA THR A 39 -7.37 -5.22 -5.91
C THR A 39 -6.27 -4.40 -5.23
N GLY A 40 -6.51 -3.11 -4.94
CA GLY A 40 -5.54 -2.25 -4.24
C GLY A 40 -5.31 -2.74 -2.81
N THR A 41 -6.38 -2.93 -2.05
CA THR A 41 -6.31 -3.43 -0.67
C THR A 41 -5.74 -4.85 -0.61
N VAL A 42 -6.03 -5.71 -1.61
CA VAL A 42 -5.43 -7.05 -1.72
C VAL A 42 -3.90 -6.98 -1.83
N LEU A 43 -3.36 -6.07 -2.65
CA LEU A 43 -1.91 -5.89 -2.80
C LEU A 43 -1.27 -5.41 -1.48
N ILE A 44 -1.92 -4.48 -0.78
CA ILE A 44 -1.45 -3.98 0.52
C ILE A 44 -1.41 -5.11 1.54
N LEU A 45 -2.51 -5.86 1.71
CA LEU A 45 -2.56 -6.98 2.66
C LEU A 45 -1.57 -8.09 2.29
N GLY A 46 -1.41 -8.38 1.00
CA GLY A 46 -0.41 -9.34 0.52
C GLY A 46 1.01 -8.90 0.87
N THR A 47 1.33 -7.63 0.68
CA THR A 47 2.64 -7.06 1.03
C THR A 47 2.87 -7.12 2.54
N ILE A 48 1.87 -6.77 3.35
CA ILE A 48 1.94 -6.88 4.82
C ILE A 48 2.20 -8.33 5.23
N ALA A 49 1.45 -9.30 4.68
CA ALA A 49 1.64 -10.71 4.99
C ALA A 49 3.05 -11.20 4.67
N VAL A 50 3.58 -10.85 3.49
CA VAL A 50 4.95 -11.20 3.08
C VAL A 50 5.99 -10.52 3.98
N SER A 51 5.81 -9.25 4.34
CA SER A 51 6.71 -8.50 5.22
C SER A 51 6.77 -9.12 6.61
N VAL A 52 5.63 -9.44 7.21
CA VAL A 52 5.55 -10.11 8.52
C VAL A 52 6.25 -11.48 8.47
N ILE A 53 6.05 -12.27 7.41
CA ILE A 53 6.74 -13.56 7.24
C ILE A 53 8.25 -13.34 7.07
N ALA A 54 8.68 -12.33 6.31
CA ALA A 54 10.10 -12.05 6.10
C ALA A 54 10.82 -11.66 7.40
N VAL A 55 10.18 -10.86 8.26
CA VAL A 55 10.76 -10.40 9.53
C VAL A 55 10.68 -11.46 10.63
N SER A 56 9.81 -12.48 10.50
CA SER A 56 9.62 -13.52 11.51
C SER A 56 10.81 -14.46 11.70
N GLY A 57 11.84 -14.35 10.85
CA GLY A 57 13.03 -15.23 10.91
C GLY A 57 12.86 -16.56 10.18
N VAL A 58 11.86 -16.67 9.32
CA VAL A 58 11.68 -17.81 8.41
C VAL A 58 12.84 -17.88 7.42
N ARG A 59 13.23 -19.08 7.00
CA ARG A 59 14.29 -19.28 5.99
C ARG A 59 13.99 -18.48 4.73
N THR A 60 14.94 -17.73 4.24
CA THR A 60 14.84 -16.82 3.08
C THR A 60 14.23 -17.50 1.84
N ARG A 61 14.43 -18.79 1.67
CA ARG A 61 13.82 -19.57 0.56
C ARG A 61 12.30 -19.50 0.52
N TRP A 62 11.63 -19.40 1.68
CA TRP A 62 10.17 -19.26 1.74
C TRP A 62 9.72 -17.89 1.28
N VAL A 63 10.44 -16.84 1.69
CA VAL A 63 10.15 -15.45 1.27
C VAL A 63 10.34 -15.30 -0.24
N VAL A 64 11.48 -15.79 -0.77
CA VAL A 64 11.76 -15.76 -2.21
C VAL A 64 10.72 -16.61 -2.98
N GLY A 65 10.35 -17.76 -2.45
CA GLY A 65 9.31 -18.62 -3.03
C GLY A 65 7.94 -17.93 -3.08
N LEU A 66 7.54 -17.21 -2.02
CA LEU A 66 6.27 -16.47 -1.98
C LEU A 66 6.25 -15.31 -2.98
N ILE A 67 7.33 -14.52 -3.04
CA ILE A 67 7.46 -13.43 -4.01
C ILE A 67 7.44 -14.00 -5.44
N GLY A 68 8.19 -15.07 -5.68
CA GLY A 68 8.21 -15.74 -6.98
C GLY A 68 6.85 -16.31 -7.38
N ALA A 69 6.13 -16.94 -6.44
CA ALA A 69 4.78 -17.45 -6.67
C ALA A 69 3.79 -16.32 -6.97
N ALA A 70 3.87 -15.19 -6.25
CA ALA A 70 3.05 -14.01 -6.51
C ALA A 70 3.32 -13.42 -7.90
N ALA A 71 4.59 -13.25 -8.27
CA ALA A 71 4.98 -12.77 -9.59
C ALA A 71 4.51 -13.72 -10.71
N LEU A 72 4.69 -15.03 -10.52
CA LEU A 72 4.26 -16.02 -11.47
C LEU A 72 2.72 -16.05 -11.62
N SER A 73 1.98 -15.93 -10.51
CA SER A 73 0.52 -15.89 -10.57
C SER A 73 -0.01 -14.65 -11.31
N ILE A 74 0.64 -13.49 -11.15
CA ILE A 74 0.31 -12.28 -11.90
C ILE A 74 0.59 -12.49 -13.41
N LEU A 75 1.76 -13.03 -13.76
CA LEU A 75 2.11 -13.32 -15.15
C LEU A 75 1.13 -14.31 -15.79
N LEU A 76 0.78 -15.38 -15.09
CA LEU A 76 -0.20 -16.34 -15.56
C LEU A 76 -1.59 -15.72 -15.72
N ALA A 77 -2.02 -14.87 -14.79
CA ALA A 77 -3.29 -14.17 -14.86
C ALA A 77 -3.36 -13.25 -16.09
N ILE A 78 -2.26 -12.58 -16.45
CA ILE A 78 -2.16 -11.78 -17.67
C ILE A 78 -2.24 -12.67 -18.92
N GLN A 79 -1.44 -13.76 -18.98
CA GLN A 79 -1.38 -14.65 -20.12
C GLN A 79 -2.71 -15.38 -20.40
N LEU A 80 -3.41 -15.78 -19.34
CA LEU A 80 -4.70 -16.47 -19.43
C LEU A 80 -5.90 -15.53 -19.64
N GLY A 81 -5.67 -14.21 -19.67
CA GLY A 81 -6.73 -13.23 -19.82
C GLY A 81 -7.71 -13.20 -18.65
N LEU A 82 -7.29 -13.63 -17.46
CA LEU A 82 -8.15 -13.68 -16.26
C LEU A 82 -8.34 -12.31 -15.62
N LEU A 83 -7.52 -11.32 -16.02
CA LEU A 83 -7.62 -9.98 -15.51
C LEU A 83 -8.78 -9.23 -16.16
N LYS A 84 -9.58 -8.57 -15.34
CA LYS A 84 -10.64 -7.68 -15.82
C LYS A 84 -10.02 -6.45 -16.50
N GLN A 85 -10.73 -5.86 -17.47
CA GLN A 85 -10.22 -4.70 -18.22
C GLN A 85 -9.72 -3.56 -17.32
N TYR A 86 -10.40 -3.27 -16.20
CA TYR A 86 -9.97 -2.22 -15.28
C TYR A 86 -8.64 -2.55 -14.56
N GLN A 87 -8.33 -3.83 -14.34
CA GLN A 87 -7.06 -4.26 -13.72
C GLN A 87 -5.91 -4.10 -14.71
N VAL A 88 -6.14 -4.46 -15.97
CA VAL A 88 -5.19 -4.23 -17.06
C VAL A 88 -4.96 -2.72 -17.26
N ALA A 89 -6.04 -1.92 -17.27
CA ALA A 89 -5.94 -0.47 -17.39
C ALA A 89 -5.10 0.15 -16.27
N ARG A 90 -5.24 -0.30 -15.01
CA ARG A 90 -4.38 0.15 -13.92
C ARG A 90 -2.90 -0.19 -14.12
N LEU A 91 -2.59 -1.39 -14.61
CA LEU A 91 -1.22 -1.78 -14.90
C LEU A 91 -0.63 -0.96 -16.06
N THR A 92 -1.42 -0.74 -17.11
CA THR A 92 -0.99 0.06 -18.27
C THR A 92 -0.83 1.54 -17.94
N SER A 93 -1.66 2.11 -17.06
CA SER A 93 -1.55 3.51 -16.64
C SER A 93 -0.25 3.82 -15.88
N PHE A 94 0.35 2.82 -15.22
CA PHE A 94 1.69 2.97 -14.62
C PHE A 94 2.80 3.04 -15.68
N ILE A 95 2.64 2.32 -16.80
CA ILE A 95 3.66 2.24 -17.86
C ILE A 95 3.46 3.37 -18.89
N SER A 96 2.20 3.70 -19.17
CA SER A 96 1.81 4.71 -20.18
C SER A 96 0.67 5.58 -19.64
N PRO A 97 0.97 6.58 -18.80
CA PRO A 97 -0.05 7.45 -18.18
C PRO A 97 -0.96 8.18 -19.20
N ASP A 98 -0.43 8.45 -20.38
CA ASP A 98 -1.15 9.19 -21.43
C ASP A 98 -2.17 8.33 -22.20
N SER A 99 -2.15 7.02 -22.03
CA SER A 99 -3.09 6.10 -22.70
C SER A 99 -4.41 5.92 -21.97
N ASP A 100 -4.53 6.37 -20.74
CA ASP A 100 -5.76 6.26 -19.95
C ASP A 100 -6.69 7.44 -20.27
N THR A 101 -7.79 7.15 -20.93
CA THR A 101 -8.84 8.15 -21.28
C THR A 101 -10.07 8.05 -20.36
N GLY A 102 -9.99 7.24 -19.31
CA GLY A 102 -11.10 6.96 -18.40
C GLY A 102 -11.26 7.97 -17.27
N ALA A 103 -12.25 7.73 -16.41
CA ALA A 103 -12.51 8.54 -15.21
C ALA A 103 -11.31 8.60 -14.27
N SER A 104 -10.47 7.56 -14.24
CA SER A 104 -9.23 7.50 -13.44
C SER A 104 -8.22 8.54 -13.93
N ALA A 105 -8.02 8.65 -15.25
CA ALA A 105 -7.14 9.66 -15.84
C ALA A 105 -7.66 11.08 -15.59
N TYR A 106 -8.96 11.30 -15.67
CA TYR A 106 -9.57 12.59 -15.34
C TYR A 106 -9.25 12.97 -13.89
N ASN A 107 -9.48 12.07 -12.93
CA ASN A 107 -9.22 12.31 -11.51
C ASN A 107 -7.75 12.60 -11.25
N ALA A 108 -6.84 11.83 -11.85
CA ALA A 108 -5.40 12.04 -11.73
C ALA A 108 -4.96 13.40 -12.33
N ASN A 109 -5.57 13.80 -13.45
CA ASN A 109 -5.28 15.08 -14.07
C ASN A 109 -5.80 16.26 -13.23
N GLN A 110 -7.01 16.17 -12.69
CA GLN A 110 -7.54 17.18 -11.78
C GLN A 110 -6.71 17.29 -10.49
N ALA A 111 -6.25 16.16 -9.95
CA ALA A 111 -5.34 16.15 -8.81
C ALA A 111 -4.01 16.89 -9.13
N ARG A 112 -3.44 16.67 -10.32
CA ARG A 112 -2.23 17.40 -10.75
C ARG A 112 -2.47 18.91 -10.91
N ILE A 113 -3.63 19.30 -11.47
CA ILE A 113 -4.03 20.69 -11.61
C ILE A 113 -4.16 21.35 -10.23
N ALA A 114 -4.82 20.69 -9.28
CA ALA A 114 -4.98 21.19 -7.92
C ALA A 114 -3.63 21.38 -7.22
N ILE A 115 -2.76 20.36 -7.21
CA ILE A 115 -1.42 20.44 -6.62
C ILE A 115 -0.60 21.54 -7.29
N GLY A 116 -0.65 21.65 -8.62
CA GLY A 116 0.05 22.70 -9.37
C GLY A 116 -0.49 24.10 -9.10
N GLY A 117 -1.80 24.22 -8.89
CA GLY A 117 -2.49 25.47 -8.54
C GLY A 117 -2.09 26.03 -7.16
N GLY A 118 -1.70 25.15 -6.21
CA GLY A 118 -1.27 25.58 -4.88
C GLY A 118 0.07 26.32 -4.82
N GLY A 119 0.92 26.18 -5.84
CA GLY A 119 2.23 26.86 -5.88
C GLY A 119 3.11 26.57 -4.66
N TRP A 120 3.90 27.56 -4.21
CA TRP A 120 4.82 27.37 -3.08
C TRP A 120 4.15 27.37 -1.70
N PHE A 121 3.17 28.27 -1.49
CA PHE A 121 2.57 28.53 -0.18
C PHE A 121 1.10 28.09 -0.05
N GLY A 122 0.53 27.58 -1.13
CA GLY A 122 -0.89 27.23 -1.18
C GLY A 122 -1.80 28.42 -1.49
N VAL A 123 -3.04 28.14 -1.81
CA VAL A 123 -4.08 29.16 -2.03
C VAL A 123 -4.75 29.60 -0.72
N GLY A 124 -4.51 28.88 0.38
CA GLY A 124 -5.12 29.11 1.70
C GLY A 124 -6.02 27.96 2.12
N LEU A 125 -6.14 27.79 3.46
CA LEU A 125 -6.97 26.75 4.05
C LEU A 125 -8.44 26.98 3.68
N PHE A 126 -9.10 25.97 3.16
CA PHE A 126 -10.50 25.98 2.72
C PHE A 126 -10.80 26.95 1.55
N GLU A 127 -9.77 27.42 0.83
CA GLU A 127 -9.91 28.33 -0.32
C GLU A 127 -9.53 27.67 -1.64
N GLY A 128 -9.23 26.35 -1.65
CA GLY A 128 -8.84 25.59 -2.83
C GLY A 128 -9.97 25.50 -3.87
N PRO A 129 -9.86 26.12 -5.05
CA PRO A 129 -10.95 26.11 -6.04
C PRO A 129 -11.24 24.70 -6.58
N GLN A 130 -10.26 23.84 -6.71
CA GLN A 130 -10.46 22.45 -7.15
C GLN A 130 -11.09 21.59 -6.05
N THR A 131 -10.66 21.80 -4.81
CA THR A 131 -11.20 21.11 -3.62
C THR A 131 -12.64 21.54 -3.35
N GLN A 132 -12.90 22.85 -3.27
CA GLN A 132 -14.25 23.40 -3.01
C GLN A 132 -15.21 23.17 -4.18
N GLY A 133 -14.71 23.22 -5.41
CA GLY A 133 -15.49 22.93 -6.62
C GLY A 133 -15.82 21.45 -6.83
N LYS A 134 -15.31 20.55 -5.96
CA LYS A 134 -15.46 19.08 -6.05
C LYS A 134 -15.08 18.52 -7.44
N PHE A 135 -14.10 19.15 -8.09
CA PHE A 135 -13.58 18.67 -9.37
C PHE A 135 -12.75 17.41 -9.21
N VAL A 136 -12.17 17.18 -8.02
CA VAL A 136 -11.54 15.92 -7.63
C VAL A 136 -12.56 15.12 -6.82
N PRO A 137 -13.15 14.04 -7.39
CA PRO A 137 -14.07 13.20 -6.65
C PRO A 137 -13.35 12.49 -5.50
N VAL A 138 -14.05 12.26 -4.39
CA VAL A 138 -13.52 11.52 -3.22
C VAL A 138 -12.21 12.13 -2.68
N ASN A 139 -12.09 13.46 -2.74
CA ASN A 139 -10.93 14.20 -2.26
C ASN A 139 -10.68 14.03 -0.75
N GLU A 140 -11.72 13.73 0.03
CA GLU A 140 -11.66 13.52 1.48
C GLU A 140 -10.98 12.19 1.88
N SER A 141 -10.87 11.22 0.98
CA SER A 141 -10.23 9.93 1.25
C SER A 141 -9.06 9.64 0.31
N ASP A 142 -9.36 9.38 -0.97
CA ASP A 142 -8.37 8.86 -1.91
C ASP A 142 -7.39 9.92 -2.40
N PHE A 143 -7.81 11.19 -2.37
CA PHE A 143 -7.03 12.33 -2.87
C PHE A 143 -6.74 13.39 -1.80
N ILE A 144 -6.67 12.99 -0.52
CA ILE A 144 -6.42 13.93 0.58
C ILE A 144 -5.10 14.72 0.41
N PHE A 145 -4.08 14.11 -0.18
CA PHE A 145 -2.82 14.80 -0.47
C PHE A 145 -2.97 15.92 -1.50
N THR A 146 -3.94 15.80 -2.41
CA THR A 146 -4.29 16.84 -3.38
C THR A 146 -4.79 18.11 -2.68
N VAL A 147 -5.63 17.94 -1.65
CA VAL A 147 -6.11 19.04 -0.80
C VAL A 147 -4.94 19.74 -0.12
N SER A 148 -4.02 18.96 0.48
CA SER A 148 -2.81 19.53 1.08
C SER A 148 -1.94 20.29 0.07
N GLY A 149 -1.82 19.75 -1.15
CA GLY A 149 -1.04 20.37 -2.23
C GLY A 149 -1.64 21.70 -2.70
N GLU A 150 -2.97 21.76 -2.81
CA GLU A 150 -3.68 22.97 -3.21
C GLU A 150 -3.70 24.03 -2.11
N GLU A 151 -4.10 23.67 -0.90
CA GLU A 151 -4.35 24.61 0.19
C GLU A 151 -3.08 25.04 0.93
N LEU A 152 -2.13 24.12 1.15
CA LEU A 152 -0.87 24.39 1.86
C LEU A 152 0.33 24.57 0.92
N GLY A 153 0.16 24.26 -0.36
CA GLY A 153 1.18 24.37 -1.38
C GLY A 153 2.32 23.37 -1.22
N PHE A 154 3.40 23.62 -1.95
CA PHE A 154 4.58 22.75 -1.95
C PHE A 154 5.23 22.64 -0.56
N ILE A 155 5.40 23.75 0.15
CA ILE A 155 6.04 23.76 1.47
C ILE A 155 5.22 22.97 2.48
N GLY A 156 3.90 23.17 2.55
CA GLY A 156 3.03 22.41 3.45
C GLY A 156 3.00 20.93 3.12
N SER A 157 2.98 20.59 1.84
CA SER A 157 3.03 19.19 1.37
C SER A 157 4.34 18.49 1.76
N VAL A 158 5.48 19.20 1.62
CA VAL A 158 6.79 18.67 2.05
C VAL A 158 6.83 18.46 3.56
N VAL A 159 6.32 19.41 4.35
CA VAL A 159 6.24 19.25 5.82
C VAL A 159 5.39 18.03 6.18
N LEU A 160 4.25 17.85 5.53
CA LEU A 160 3.38 16.67 5.76
C LEU A 160 4.13 15.37 5.47
N ILE A 161 4.81 15.28 4.33
CA ILE A 161 5.60 14.10 3.94
C ILE A 161 6.73 13.83 4.95
N LEU A 162 7.42 14.88 5.41
CA LEU A 162 8.47 14.75 6.41
C LEU A 162 7.92 14.24 7.75
N LEU A 163 6.77 14.73 8.19
CA LEU A 163 6.11 14.24 9.41
C LEU A 163 5.74 12.75 9.29
N LEU A 164 5.19 12.35 8.15
CA LEU A 164 4.91 10.93 7.87
C LEU A 164 6.19 10.10 7.83
N ALA A 165 7.26 10.61 7.21
CA ALA A 165 8.55 9.94 7.18
C ALA A 165 9.14 9.77 8.59
N VAL A 166 9.05 10.79 9.44
CA VAL A 166 9.47 10.70 10.85
C VAL A 166 8.64 9.66 11.62
N LEU A 167 7.34 9.62 11.39
CA LEU A 167 6.44 8.63 12.02
C LEU A 167 6.84 7.20 11.61
N LEU A 168 7.04 6.96 10.31
CA LEU A 168 7.49 5.66 9.80
C LEU A 168 8.89 5.29 10.30
N TRP A 169 9.81 6.26 10.35
CA TRP A 169 11.13 6.08 10.94
C TRP A 169 11.04 5.65 12.41
N ARG A 170 10.19 6.32 13.20
CA ARG A 170 9.98 5.98 14.61
C ARG A 170 9.36 4.59 14.77
N ALA A 171 8.38 4.24 13.94
CA ALA A 171 7.81 2.88 13.93
C ALA A 171 8.90 1.83 13.61
N GLY A 172 9.73 2.07 12.60
CA GLY A 172 10.87 1.21 12.26
C GLY A 172 11.89 1.08 13.40
N MET A 173 12.19 2.19 14.09
CA MET A 173 13.07 2.17 15.27
C MET A 173 12.48 1.33 16.42
N ILE A 174 11.18 1.43 16.67
CA ILE A 174 10.49 0.61 17.67
C ILE A 174 10.57 -0.87 17.26
N ALA A 175 10.29 -1.19 16.00
CA ALA A 175 10.40 -2.56 15.49
C ALA A 175 11.81 -3.13 15.66
N TRP A 176 12.84 -2.29 15.44
CA TRP A 176 14.24 -2.71 15.56
C TRP A 176 14.67 -2.97 17.01
N HIS A 177 14.18 -2.16 17.96
CA HIS A 177 14.55 -2.23 19.39
C HIS A 177 13.55 -3.01 20.25
N ALA A 178 12.51 -3.59 19.65
CA ALA A 178 11.57 -4.41 20.40
C ALA A 178 12.25 -5.67 20.96
N ASP A 179 12.18 -5.86 22.28
CA ASP A 179 12.77 -7.00 22.97
C ASP A 179 12.02 -8.30 22.65
N ASP A 180 10.69 -8.20 22.47
CA ASP A 180 9.85 -9.32 22.12
C ASP A 180 9.59 -9.40 20.60
N GLN A 181 9.48 -10.62 20.10
CA GLN A 181 9.25 -10.87 18.69
C GLN A 181 7.85 -10.41 18.23
N TYR A 182 6.86 -10.52 19.10
CA TYR A 182 5.51 -10.07 18.79
C TYR A 182 5.47 -8.57 18.53
N GLY A 183 6.05 -7.77 19.43
CA GLY A 183 6.16 -6.32 19.26
C GLY A 183 6.89 -5.93 17.98
N ARG A 184 7.96 -6.66 17.64
CA ARG A 184 8.67 -6.46 16.36
C ARG A 184 7.77 -6.71 15.15
N LEU A 185 7.04 -7.84 15.12
CA LEU A 185 6.18 -8.21 14.01
C LEU A 185 4.95 -7.30 13.87
N VAL A 186 4.48 -6.71 14.96
CA VAL A 186 3.34 -5.76 14.93
C VAL A 186 3.78 -4.38 14.44
N ALA A 187 5.02 -3.96 14.75
CA ALA A 187 5.55 -2.65 14.35
C ALA A 187 6.13 -2.63 12.92
N THR A 188 6.25 -3.80 12.26
CA THR A 188 6.70 -3.94 10.87
C THR A 188 5.54 -3.83 9.89
#